data_df6a146b8a8134e49cf94efa12bf5c84
#
_entry.id   df6a146b8a8134e49cf94efa12bf5c84
#
_cell.length_a   1.000
_cell.length_b   1.000
_cell.length_c   1.000
_cell.angle_alpha   90.00
_cell.angle_beta   90.00
_cell.angle_gamma   90.00
#
_symmetry.space_group_name_H-M   'P 1'
#
loop_
_entity.id
_entity.type
_entity.pdbx_description
1 polymer ?
#
loop_
_entity_poly.entity_id
_entity_poly.type
_entity_poly.pdbx_seq_one_letter_code
_entity_poly.pdbx_strand_id
1 'polypeptide(L)'
;FGVRGANGVILVTTRRGKEGKAKISVNSSVGIQMPTRMLEMADSYTYATLRNEIITNDKPNATENDLVFDNYAVERFRLNDDPIMYPSIDWRRYLLNKTSVQTQHNLNISGGTKDIRYFISLGFLYQNGLLKQFEGVGYDNNYKYKRYNYRANLDFDATKTTTLKIGIGGIVGNRNEPMINDATNSIWTLINQTTPFSSPGVIDGKLIVTPEERFDNKINLGNSALPKCYGTGYSTAINNTMNLDLLLNQKLDFITKGLSAEIKGAYNTSYGFTKKRKGQVEQFMPFYQSSLEDPSLGYDSPDFNKNIVYKIKGENKSLQYDETSSRAR
;
A
#
# COMPACT_ATOMS: atom_id res chain seq x y z
N PHE A 1 -27.84 30.42 -3.09
CA PHE A 1 -27.35 29.06 -2.75
C PHE A 1 -28.43 27.98 -2.83
N GLY A 2 -29.71 28.38 -2.98
CA GLY A 2 -30.86 27.47 -3.14
C GLY A 2 -31.08 26.51 -1.97
N VAL A 3 -31.93 25.49 -2.19
CA VAL A 3 -32.31 24.49 -1.17
C VAL A 3 -31.10 23.70 -0.63
N ARG A 4 -30.04 23.55 -1.42
CA ARG A 4 -28.79 22.86 -1.00
C ARG A 4 -27.98 23.63 0.06
N GLY A 5 -28.27 24.90 0.25
CA GLY A 5 -27.60 25.73 1.27
C GLY A 5 -28.32 25.79 2.63
N ALA A 6 -29.43 25.07 2.82
CA ALA A 6 -30.23 25.08 4.03
C ALA A 6 -29.47 24.70 5.32
N ASN A 7 -28.46 23.86 5.22
CA ASN A 7 -27.60 23.39 6.33
C ASN A 7 -26.29 24.20 6.48
N GLY A 8 -26.17 25.33 5.79
CA GLY A 8 -24.99 26.17 5.79
C GLY A 8 -24.11 25.97 4.55
N VAL A 9 -23.29 26.98 4.27
CA VAL A 9 -22.38 26.98 3.11
C VAL A 9 -20.98 27.41 3.57
N ILE A 10 -19.98 26.64 3.20
CA ILE A 10 -18.58 27.01 3.36
C ILE A 10 -18.09 27.58 2.03
N LEU A 11 -17.80 28.90 2.00
CA LEU A 11 -17.26 29.54 0.84
C LEU A 11 -15.72 29.53 0.90
N VAL A 12 -15.07 28.83 -0.03
CA VAL A 12 -13.62 28.78 -0.15
C VAL A 12 -13.19 29.71 -1.29
N THR A 13 -12.45 30.77 -0.96
CA THR A 13 -11.85 31.66 -1.95
C THR A 13 -10.38 31.30 -2.15
N THR A 14 -10.01 30.95 -3.37
CA THR A 14 -8.63 30.60 -3.71
C THR A 14 -7.77 31.87 -3.86
N ARG A 15 -6.47 31.73 -3.57
CA ARG A 15 -5.51 32.83 -3.75
C ARG A 15 -5.47 33.27 -5.22
N ARG A 16 -5.42 34.60 -5.42
CA ARG A 16 -5.27 35.24 -6.74
C ARG A 16 -4.02 36.11 -6.76
N GLY A 17 -3.56 36.47 -7.96
CA GLY A 17 -2.48 37.40 -8.14
C GLY A 17 -2.84 38.81 -7.67
N LYS A 18 -1.81 39.60 -7.42
CA LYS A 18 -1.92 41.02 -7.14
C LYS A 18 -0.98 41.77 -8.07
N GLU A 19 -1.29 43.05 -8.36
CA GLU A 19 -0.39 43.94 -9.07
C GLU A 19 0.96 44.01 -8.34
N GLY A 20 2.06 43.94 -9.10
CA GLY A 20 3.41 44.02 -8.58
C GLY A 20 4.35 43.01 -9.23
N LYS A 21 5.62 43.10 -8.85
CA LYS A 21 6.66 42.19 -9.33
C LYS A 21 6.34 40.75 -8.99
N ALA A 22 6.77 39.82 -9.82
CA ALA A 22 6.62 38.42 -9.58
C ALA A 22 7.26 38.00 -8.22
N LYS A 23 6.48 37.32 -7.37
CA LYS A 23 6.92 36.73 -6.12
C LYS A 23 6.93 35.23 -6.27
N ILE A 24 8.08 34.61 -6.01
CA ILE A 24 8.29 33.18 -6.05
C ILE A 24 8.49 32.69 -4.62
N SER A 25 7.76 31.66 -4.22
CA SER A 25 7.89 31.01 -2.92
C SER A 25 8.03 29.52 -3.13
N VAL A 26 9.08 28.95 -2.54
CA VAL A 26 9.35 27.51 -2.55
C VAL A 26 9.34 27.01 -1.11
N ASN A 27 8.54 26.00 -0.84
CA ASN A 27 8.55 25.29 0.43
C ASN A 27 8.86 23.81 0.16
N SER A 28 9.84 23.27 0.87
CA SER A 28 10.25 21.88 0.77
C SER A 28 10.34 21.27 2.15
N SER A 29 9.79 20.10 2.33
CA SER A 29 9.87 19.34 3.57
C SER A 29 10.19 17.87 3.29
N VAL A 30 10.98 17.28 4.18
CA VAL A 30 11.30 15.87 4.22
C VAL A 30 10.90 15.36 5.59
N GLY A 31 10.11 14.32 5.64
CA GLY A 31 9.67 13.68 6.87
C GLY A 31 10.08 12.20 6.89
N ILE A 32 10.41 11.73 8.07
CA ILE A 32 10.59 10.31 8.35
C ILE A 32 9.32 9.83 9.05
N GLN A 33 8.71 8.80 8.50
CA GLN A 33 7.54 8.14 9.06
C GLN A 33 7.96 6.84 9.73
N MET A 34 7.40 6.56 10.89
CA MET A 34 7.61 5.32 11.62
C MET A 34 6.31 4.87 12.30
N PRO A 35 6.06 3.58 12.47
CA PRO A 35 4.94 3.12 13.28
C PRO A 35 5.11 3.60 14.73
N THR A 36 4.06 4.16 15.30
CA THR A 36 4.08 4.64 16.70
C THR A 36 4.11 3.50 17.69
N ARG A 37 3.54 2.36 17.35
CA ARG A 37 3.52 1.14 18.15
C ARG A 37 3.42 -0.08 17.23
N MET A 38 4.22 -1.10 17.52
CA MET A 38 4.07 -2.44 16.96
C MET A 38 3.82 -3.40 18.13
N LEU A 39 2.82 -4.28 17.97
CA LEU A 39 2.58 -5.33 18.96
C LEU A 39 3.69 -6.38 18.87
N GLU A 40 4.08 -6.96 19.97
CA GLU A 40 4.97 -8.12 19.96
C GLU A 40 4.19 -9.36 19.52
N MET A 41 4.85 -10.23 18.76
CA MET A 41 4.29 -11.49 18.28
C MET A 41 4.90 -12.62 19.09
N ALA A 42 4.09 -13.66 19.37
CA ALA A 42 4.60 -14.89 19.91
C ALA A 42 5.58 -15.55 18.93
N ASP A 43 6.67 -16.07 19.42
CA ASP A 43 7.56 -16.94 18.65
C ASP A 43 6.93 -18.34 18.44
N SER A 44 7.60 -19.17 17.64
CA SER A 44 7.06 -20.49 17.30
C SER A 44 6.99 -21.42 18.51
N TYR A 45 7.95 -21.33 19.43
CA TYR A 45 7.94 -22.14 20.64
C TYR A 45 6.74 -21.78 21.55
N THR A 46 6.58 -20.50 21.82
CA THR A 46 5.45 -19.99 22.63
C THR A 46 4.11 -20.35 21.98
N TYR A 47 4.00 -20.17 20.66
CA TYR A 47 2.78 -20.49 19.92
C TYR A 47 2.46 -22.00 20.01
N ALA A 48 3.45 -22.86 19.73
CA ALA A 48 3.28 -24.32 19.71
C ALA A 48 2.90 -24.85 21.10
N THR A 49 3.58 -24.37 22.13
CA THR A 49 3.33 -24.76 23.52
C THR A 49 1.90 -24.38 23.94
N LEU A 50 1.50 -23.12 23.74
CA LEU A 50 0.16 -22.67 24.11
C LEU A 50 -0.93 -23.37 23.28
N ARG A 51 -0.66 -23.68 22.00
CA ARG A 51 -1.62 -24.42 21.19
C ARG A 51 -1.84 -25.83 21.63
N ASN A 52 -0.77 -26.52 22.02
CA ASN A 52 -0.86 -27.87 22.60
C ASN A 52 -1.54 -27.83 23.97
N GLU A 53 -1.24 -26.84 24.82
CA GLU A 53 -1.90 -26.67 26.13
C GLU A 53 -3.42 -26.46 25.98
N ILE A 54 -3.88 -25.71 25.02
CA ILE A 54 -5.33 -25.54 24.73
C ILE A 54 -5.95 -26.91 24.46
N ILE A 55 -5.32 -27.76 23.64
CA ILE A 55 -5.86 -29.11 23.32
C ILE A 55 -5.93 -30.01 24.56
N THR A 56 -4.88 -30.01 25.39
CA THR A 56 -4.87 -30.81 26.60
C THR A 56 -5.89 -30.32 27.64
N ASN A 57 -6.16 -29.03 27.70
CA ASN A 57 -7.20 -28.46 28.56
C ASN A 57 -8.61 -28.79 28.05
N ASP A 58 -8.84 -28.76 26.74
CA ASP A 58 -10.13 -29.11 26.13
C ASP A 58 -10.40 -30.66 26.16
N LYS A 59 -9.34 -31.45 26.09
CA LYS A 59 -9.39 -32.92 26.12
C LYS A 59 -8.49 -33.48 27.22
N PRO A 60 -9.00 -33.74 28.43
CA PRO A 60 -8.18 -34.26 29.56
C PRO A 60 -7.45 -35.59 29.28
N ASN A 61 -7.93 -36.38 28.31
CA ASN A 61 -7.32 -37.65 27.88
C ASN A 61 -6.61 -37.52 26.53
N ALA A 62 -6.19 -36.30 26.13
CA ALA A 62 -5.46 -36.09 24.90
C ALA A 62 -4.15 -36.89 24.90
N THR A 63 -3.89 -37.56 23.79
CA THR A 63 -2.63 -38.23 23.49
C THR A 63 -1.76 -37.37 22.64
N GLU A 64 -0.49 -37.75 22.44
CA GLU A 64 0.42 -37.02 21.54
C GLU A 64 -0.14 -36.90 20.13
N ASN A 65 -0.88 -37.88 19.62
CA ASN A 65 -1.54 -37.84 18.32
C ASN A 65 -2.66 -36.80 18.23
N ASP A 66 -3.21 -36.33 19.33
CA ASP A 66 -4.21 -35.26 19.37
C ASP A 66 -3.56 -33.86 19.26
N LEU A 67 -2.29 -33.73 19.59
CA LEU A 67 -1.56 -32.48 19.58
C LEU A 67 -1.34 -31.98 18.14
N VAL A 68 -1.27 -30.66 17.97
CA VAL A 68 -0.92 -30.04 16.67
C VAL A 68 0.58 -30.19 16.42
N PHE A 69 1.38 -29.95 17.44
CA PHE A 69 2.83 -30.03 17.37
C PHE A 69 3.32 -31.20 18.21
N ASP A 70 4.05 -32.10 17.58
CA ASP A 70 4.72 -33.19 18.28
C ASP A 70 5.89 -32.66 19.14
N ASN A 71 6.39 -33.49 20.03
CA ASN A 71 7.49 -33.13 20.94
C ASN A 71 8.76 -32.76 20.17
N TYR A 72 9.01 -33.37 19.02
CA TYR A 72 10.15 -33.05 18.19
C TYR A 72 10.07 -31.62 17.62
N ALA A 73 8.92 -31.23 17.05
CA ALA A 73 8.71 -29.89 16.51
C ALA A 73 8.82 -28.83 17.62
N VAL A 74 8.21 -29.06 18.78
CA VAL A 74 8.31 -28.14 19.95
C VAL A 74 9.76 -27.95 20.38
N GLU A 75 10.55 -29.02 20.44
CA GLU A 75 11.96 -28.92 20.79
C GLU A 75 12.80 -28.20 19.73
N ARG A 76 12.53 -28.42 18.43
CA ARG A 76 13.21 -27.66 17.36
C ARG A 76 12.91 -26.15 17.45
N PHE A 77 11.66 -25.79 17.73
CA PHE A 77 11.29 -24.39 17.96
C PHE A 77 12.00 -23.79 19.20
N ARG A 78 12.13 -24.58 20.28
CA ARG A 78 12.81 -24.16 21.50
C ARG A 78 14.31 -23.92 21.28
N LEU A 79 14.98 -24.83 20.57
CA LEU A 79 16.41 -24.76 20.29
C LEU A 79 16.74 -23.78 19.16
N ASN A 80 15.78 -23.54 18.27
CA ASN A 80 15.94 -22.71 17.04
C ASN A 80 17.18 -23.11 16.22
N ASP A 81 17.43 -24.41 16.14
CA ASP A 81 18.62 -25.01 15.51
C ASP A 81 18.38 -25.43 14.06
N ASP A 82 17.14 -25.41 13.59
CA ASP A 82 16.76 -25.66 12.19
C ASP A 82 15.76 -24.62 11.69
N PRO A 83 16.20 -23.39 11.43
CA PRO A 83 15.31 -22.27 11.09
C PRO A 83 14.66 -22.38 9.69
N ILE A 84 15.08 -23.33 8.84
CA ILE A 84 14.47 -23.58 7.54
C ILE A 84 13.29 -24.53 7.68
N MET A 85 13.49 -25.61 8.42
CA MET A 85 12.46 -26.62 8.60
C MET A 85 11.46 -26.25 9.70
N TYR A 86 11.94 -25.61 10.78
CA TYR A 86 11.16 -25.17 11.93
C TYR A 86 11.36 -23.66 12.18
N PRO A 87 10.89 -22.81 11.28
CA PRO A 87 11.14 -21.38 11.37
C PRO A 87 10.40 -20.72 12.54
N SER A 88 10.98 -19.62 13.02
CA SER A 88 10.37 -18.75 14.03
C SER A 88 10.58 -17.29 13.64
N ILE A 89 9.64 -16.74 12.86
CA ILE A 89 9.76 -15.45 12.21
C ILE A 89 8.81 -14.41 12.83
N ASP A 90 9.36 -13.30 13.31
CA ASP A 90 8.58 -12.08 13.56
C ASP A 90 8.26 -11.41 12.23
N TRP A 91 7.08 -11.66 11.70
CA TRP A 91 6.65 -11.19 10.38
C TRP A 91 6.61 -9.67 10.27
N ARG A 92 6.39 -8.95 11.34
CA ARG A 92 6.41 -7.49 11.31
C ARG A 92 7.82 -6.97 11.08
N ARG A 93 8.80 -7.50 11.83
CA ARG A 93 10.21 -7.14 11.66
C ARG A 93 10.77 -7.67 10.35
N TYR A 94 10.28 -8.80 9.90
CA TYR A 94 10.73 -9.42 8.66
C TYR A 94 10.27 -8.64 7.43
N LEU A 95 8.97 -8.30 7.34
CA LEU A 95 8.36 -7.70 6.16
C LEU A 95 8.44 -6.17 6.12
N LEU A 96 8.63 -5.51 7.26
CA LEU A 96 8.56 -4.05 7.35
C LEU A 96 9.91 -3.42 7.66
N ASN A 97 10.17 -2.30 7.01
CA ASN A 97 11.21 -1.36 7.41
C ASN A 97 10.79 -0.61 8.67
N LYS A 98 11.74 -0.22 9.49
CA LYS A 98 11.47 0.59 10.70
C LYS A 98 10.95 1.98 10.36
N THR A 99 11.38 2.53 9.22
CA THR A 99 11.05 3.89 8.78
C THR A 99 10.77 3.93 7.30
N SER A 100 10.01 4.93 6.88
CA SER A 100 9.83 5.31 5.48
C SER A 100 10.00 6.82 5.30
N VAL A 101 10.15 7.27 4.07
CA VAL A 101 10.38 8.68 3.73
C VAL A 101 9.15 9.28 3.07
N GLN A 102 8.81 10.49 3.49
CA GLN A 102 7.85 11.36 2.82
C GLN A 102 8.51 12.67 2.46
N THR A 103 8.29 13.14 1.23
CA THR A 103 8.76 14.47 0.80
C THR A 103 7.59 15.28 0.26
N GLN A 104 7.60 16.58 0.54
CA GLN A 104 6.60 17.50 0.00
C GLN A 104 7.29 18.78 -0.47
N HIS A 105 6.98 19.18 -1.69
CA HIS A 105 7.54 20.35 -2.33
C HIS A 105 6.40 21.20 -2.90
N ASN A 106 6.41 22.49 -2.63
CA ASN A 106 5.41 23.43 -3.12
C ASN A 106 6.13 24.64 -3.74
N LEU A 107 5.75 24.98 -4.95
CA LEU A 107 6.18 26.19 -5.65
C LEU A 107 4.95 27.08 -5.87
N ASN A 108 5.05 28.35 -5.46
CA ASN A 108 4.03 29.34 -5.73
C ASN A 108 4.65 30.52 -6.45
N ILE A 109 3.99 30.99 -7.50
CA ILE A 109 4.39 32.15 -8.27
C ILE A 109 3.18 33.08 -8.34
N SER A 110 3.32 34.33 -7.98
CA SER A 110 2.25 35.33 -8.09
C SER A 110 2.79 36.69 -8.45
N GLY A 111 2.01 37.42 -9.23
CA GLY A 111 2.37 38.76 -9.67
C GLY A 111 1.32 39.30 -10.60
N GLY A 112 1.64 40.43 -11.24
CA GLY A 112 0.80 41.00 -12.25
C GLY A 112 1.06 42.45 -12.53
N THR A 113 0.43 42.90 -13.57
CA THR A 113 0.28 44.32 -13.93
C THR A 113 -1.11 44.83 -13.50
N LYS A 114 -1.43 46.06 -13.82
CA LYS A 114 -2.77 46.61 -13.62
C LYS A 114 -3.86 45.77 -14.31
N ASP A 115 -3.57 45.25 -15.49
CA ASP A 115 -4.56 44.59 -16.35
C ASP A 115 -4.52 43.06 -16.23
N ILE A 116 -3.38 42.46 -15.83
CA ILE A 116 -3.20 41.03 -15.75
C ILE A 116 -2.63 40.66 -14.37
N ARG A 117 -3.31 39.83 -13.63
CA ARG A 117 -2.84 39.31 -12.34
C ARG A 117 -2.91 37.78 -12.36
N TYR A 118 -1.86 37.13 -11.89
CA TYR A 118 -1.75 35.69 -11.94
C TYR A 118 -1.25 35.12 -10.63
N PHE A 119 -1.74 33.90 -10.33
CA PHE A 119 -1.26 33.03 -9.25
C PHE A 119 -1.12 31.62 -9.79
N ILE A 120 0.06 31.03 -9.67
CA ILE A 120 0.37 29.67 -10.08
C ILE A 120 0.90 28.94 -8.85
N SER A 121 0.40 27.73 -8.61
CA SER A 121 0.84 26.85 -7.52
C SER A 121 1.03 25.44 -8.06
N LEU A 122 2.21 24.88 -7.81
CA LEU A 122 2.56 23.50 -8.11
C LEU A 122 2.96 22.82 -6.80
N GLY A 123 2.43 21.63 -6.55
CA GLY A 123 2.75 20.83 -5.38
C GLY A 123 3.10 19.42 -5.79
N PHE A 124 4.10 18.87 -5.14
CA PHE A 124 4.50 17.46 -5.28
C PHE A 124 4.62 16.84 -3.90
N LEU A 125 3.97 15.69 -3.71
CA LEU A 125 4.10 14.83 -2.54
C LEU A 125 4.57 13.46 -3.00
N TYR A 126 5.60 12.95 -2.37
CA TYR A 126 6.02 11.56 -2.46
C TYR A 126 5.99 10.93 -1.08
N GLN A 127 5.34 9.79 -0.95
CA GLN A 127 5.29 8.98 0.27
C GLN A 127 5.66 7.55 -0.09
N ASN A 128 6.67 7.01 0.58
CA ASN A 128 7.06 5.63 0.48
C ASN A 128 6.35 4.79 1.55
N GLY A 129 6.16 3.50 1.29
CA GLY A 129 5.63 2.55 2.26
C GLY A 129 6.71 1.92 3.12
N LEU A 130 6.28 1.04 4.00
CA LEU A 130 7.16 0.34 4.95
C LEU A 130 7.54 -1.07 4.50
N LEU A 131 6.93 -1.63 3.42
CA LEU A 131 7.27 -2.97 2.95
C LEU A 131 8.71 -3.03 2.47
N LYS A 132 9.41 -4.09 2.88
CA LYS A 132 10.74 -4.39 2.36
C LYS A 132 10.63 -4.95 0.94
N GLN A 133 11.66 -4.77 0.16
CA GLN A 133 11.87 -5.45 -1.11
C GLN A 133 12.70 -6.70 -0.87
N PHE A 134 12.33 -7.79 -1.54
CA PHE A 134 13.06 -9.04 -1.50
C PHE A 134 13.59 -9.38 -2.90
N GLU A 135 14.81 -9.86 -2.92
CA GLU A 135 15.43 -10.39 -4.14
C GLU A 135 14.60 -11.57 -4.67
N GLY A 136 14.49 -11.70 -5.99
CA GLY A 136 13.73 -12.77 -6.64
C GLY A 136 12.24 -12.45 -6.89
N VAL A 137 11.66 -11.43 -6.26
CA VAL A 137 10.25 -11.06 -6.50
C VAL A 137 10.03 -10.41 -7.88
N GLY A 138 11.04 -9.73 -8.43
CA GLY A 138 11.01 -9.20 -9.81
C GLY A 138 10.13 -7.97 -10.04
N TYR A 139 9.42 -7.46 -9.02
CA TYR A 139 8.60 -6.25 -9.10
C TYR A 139 8.51 -5.53 -7.75
N ASP A 140 8.18 -4.23 -7.82
CA ASP A 140 8.01 -3.39 -6.64
C ASP A 140 6.53 -3.34 -6.25
N ASN A 141 6.18 -4.03 -5.19
CA ASN A 141 4.83 -4.06 -4.62
C ASN A 141 4.66 -3.15 -3.40
N ASN A 142 5.66 -2.35 -3.04
CA ASN A 142 5.57 -1.48 -1.87
C ASN A 142 4.47 -0.42 -2.06
N TYR A 143 3.87 -0.02 -0.95
CA TYR A 143 2.98 1.13 -0.94
C TYR A 143 3.77 2.39 -1.30
N LYS A 144 3.43 3.01 -2.43
CA LYS A 144 4.01 4.28 -2.86
C LYS A 144 2.90 5.20 -3.28
N TYR A 145 2.96 6.43 -2.84
CA TYR A 145 2.02 7.46 -3.26
C TYR A 145 2.76 8.68 -3.79
N LYS A 146 2.43 9.08 -5.03
CA LYS A 146 2.89 10.30 -5.65
C LYS A 146 1.67 11.16 -5.94
N ARG A 147 1.70 12.43 -5.51
CA ARG A 147 0.61 13.36 -5.77
C ARG A 147 1.16 14.66 -6.33
N TYR A 148 0.61 15.04 -7.44
CA TYR A 148 0.87 16.34 -8.09
C TYR A 148 -0.37 17.19 -7.94
N ASN A 149 -0.23 18.36 -7.36
CA ASN A 149 -1.28 19.37 -7.29
C ASN A 149 -0.88 20.51 -8.20
N TYR A 150 -1.82 21.03 -8.95
CA TYR A 150 -1.59 22.22 -9.76
C TYR A 150 -2.76 23.17 -9.65
N ARG A 151 -2.47 24.47 -9.67
CA ARG A 151 -3.47 25.54 -9.72
C ARG A 151 -2.88 26.73 -10.46
N ALA A 152 -3.69 27.29 -11.36
CA ALA A 152 -3.41 28.56 -12.00
C ALA A 152 -4.68 29.41 -11.94
N ASN A 153 -4.55 30.63 -11.46
CA ASN A 153 -5.61 31.63 -11.46
C ASN A 153 -5.10 32.83 -12.24
N LEU A 154 -5.87 33.27 -13.22
CA LEU A 154 -5.61 34.44 -14.04
C LEU A 154 -6.79 35.40 -13.94
N ASP A 155 -6.52 36.67 -13.63
CA ASP A 155 -7.47 37.77 -13.72
C ASP A 155 -6.99 38.70 -14.82
N PHE A 156 -7.83 38.91 -15.81
CA PHE A 156 -7.53 39.72 -16.98
C PHE A 156 -8.60 40.82 -17.15
N ASP A 157 -8.20 42.06 -17.00
CA ASP A 157 -9.05 43.22 -17.26
C ASP A 157 -8.94 43.54 -18.77
N ALA A 158 -9.82 42.91 -19.59
CA ALA A 158 -9.81 43.01 -21.03
C ALA A 158 -10.13 44.45 -21.50
N THR A 159 -10.96 45.17 -20.71
CA THR A 159 -11.26 46.58 -20.88
C THR A 159 -11.40 47.26 -19.52
N LYS A 160 -11.63 48.57 -19.48
CA LYS A 160 -11.93 49.26 -18.19
C LYS A 160 -13.21 48.77 -17.52
N THR A 161 -14.07 48.10 -18.24
CA THR A 161 -15.39 47.65 -17.80
C THR A 161 -15.56 46.13 -17.82
N THR A 162 -14.65 45.39 -18.45
CA THR A 162 -14.74 43.92 -18.65
C THR A 162 -13.59 43.20 -17.97
N THR A 163 -13.89 42.30 -17.02
CA THR A 163 -12.91 41.46 -16.35
C THR A 163 -13.22 40.01 -16.63
N LEU A 164 -12.23 39.27 -17.12
CA LEU A 164 -12.27 37.81 -17.26
C LEU A 164 -11.41 37.17 -16.18
N LYS A 165 -11.98 36.20 -15.42
CA LYS A 165 -11.23 35.42 -14.45
C LYS A 165 -11.26 33.95 -14.84
N ILE A 166 -10.08 33.37 -14.95
CA ILE A 166 -9.88 31.97 -15.28
C ILE A 166 -9.23 31.28 -14.08
N GLY A 167 -9.78 30.16 -13.66
CA GLY A 167 -9.21 29.30 -12.66
C GLY A 167 -9.10 27.88 -13.20
N ILE A 168 -7.91 27.31 -13.16
CA ILE A 168 -7.69 25.89 -13.45
C ILE A 168 -6.97 25.27 -12.26
N GLY A 169 -7.40 24.07 -11.84
CA GLY A 169 -6.73 23.35 -10.77
C GLY A 169 -7.03 21.88 -10.85
N GLY A 170 -6.19 21.10 -10.20
CA GLY A 170 -6.41 19.66 -10.15
C GLY A 170 -5.37 18.92 -9.33
N ILE A 171 -5.61 17.62 -9.23
CA ILE A 171 -4.77 16.68 -8.51
C ILE A 171 -4.58 15.45 -9.38
N VAL A 172 -3.33 15.03 -9.56
CA VAL A 172 -2.97 13.74 -10.12
C VAL A 172 -2.34 12.91 -9.01
N GLY A 173 -3.02 11.86 -8.59
CA GLY A 173 -2.52 10.89 -7.61
C GLY A 173 -2.13 9.59 -8.31
N ASN A 174 -0.96 9.06 -7.99
CA ASN A 174 -0.50 7.75 -8.43
C ASN A 174 -0.16 6.92 -7.20
N ARG A 175 -0.88 5.80 -6.99
CA ARG A 175 -0.70 4.88 -5.88
C ARG A 175 -0.26 3.52 -6.39
N ASN A 176 0.81 2.99 -5.82
CA ASN A 176 1.24 1.61 -5.98
C ASN A 176 0.97 0.86 -4.67
N GLU A 177 0.54 -0.39 -4.77
CA GLU A 177 0.24 -1.23 -3.60
C GLU A 177 0.37 -2.72 -3.96
N PRO A 178 0.65 -3.61 -2.98
CA PRO A 178 0.63 -5.04 -3.19
C PRO A 178 -0.78 -5.48 -3.60
N MET A 179 -0.83 -6.47 -4.45
CA MET A 179 -2.09 -7.05 -4.84
C MET A 179 -2.48 -8.16 -3.87
N ILE A 180 -3.30 -7.82 -2.89
CA ILE A 180 -3.86 -8.79 -1.95
C ILE A 180 -5.17 -9.29 -2.57
N ASN A 181 -5.22 -10.58 -2.94
CA ASN A 181 -6.40 -11.19 -3.58
C ASN A 181 -7.61 -11.35 -2.66
N ASP A 182 -7.53 -10.87 -1.43
CA ASP A 182 -8.59 -10.97 -0.45
C ASP A 182 -9.18 -9.58 -0.17
N ALA A 183 -10.43 -9.38 -0.57
CA ALA A 183 -11.14 -8.13 -0.38
C ALA A 183 -11.35 -7.75 1.10
N THR A 184 -11.21 -8.72 2.01
CA THR A 184 -11.47 -8.55 3.45
C THR A 184 -10.20 -8.35 4.28
N ASN A 185 -9.02 -8.68 3.74
CA ASN A 185 -7.78 -8.66 4.50
C ASN A 185 -6.86 -7.51 4.05
N SER A 186 -6.62 -6.56 4.94
CA SER A 186 -5.52 -5.61 4.77
C SER A 186 -4.17 -6.31 4.99
N ILE A 187 -3.09 -5.72 4.50
CA ILE A 187 -1.74 -6.23 4.78
C ILE A 187 -1.46 -6.36 6.28
N TRP A 188 -1.99 -5.46 7.09
CA TRP A 188 -1.85 -5.50 8.55
C TRP A 188 -2.55 -6.72 9.15
N THR A 189 -3.74 -7.03 8.67
CA THR A 189 -4.48 -8.25 9.08
C THR A 189 -3.69 -9.49 8.71
N LEU A 190 -3.19 -9.59 7.48
CA LEU A 190 -2.37 -10.70 7.03
C LEU A 190 -1.11 -10.89 7.88
N ILE A 191 -0.35 -9.82 8.11
CA ILE A 191 0.88 -9.89 8.94
C ILE A 191 0.54 -10.36 10.36
N ASN A 192 -0.58 -9.87 10.93
CA ASN A 192 -0.98 -10.22 12.30
C ASN A 192 -1.55 -11.63 12.45
N GLN A 193 -2.11 -12.20 11.38
CA GLN A 193 -2.66 -13.55 11.37
C GLN A 193 -1.66 -14.62 10.92
N THR A 194 -0.52 -14.20 10.37
CA THR A 194 0.51 -15.13 9.90
C THR A 194 1.22 -15.77 11.10
N THR A 195 1.22 -17.10 11.13
CA THR A 195 1.93 -17.85 12.17
C THR A 195 3.44 -17.75 12.01
N PRO A 196 4.23 -17.73 13.10
CA PRO A 196 5.67 -17.52 13.04
C PRO A 196 6.44 -18.62 12.28
N PHE A 197 5.84 -19.79 12.12
CA PHE A 197 6.43 -20.95 11.44
C PHE A 197 5.89 -21.19 10.02
N SER A 198 5.07 -20.30 9.49
CA SER A 198 4.45 -20.49 8.15
C SER A 198 5.44 -20.43 7.00
N SER A 199 6.63 -19.89 7.22
CA SER A 199 7.68 -19.75 6.21
C SER A 199 9.00 -19.36 6.89
N PRO A 200 10.14 -19.84 6.40
CA PRO A 200 11.46 -19.33 6.81
C PRO A 200 11.83 -18.02 6.09
N GLY A 201 11.01 -17.54 5.16
CA GLY A 201 11.28 -16.31 4.42
C GLY A 201 11.69 -16.52 2.96
N VAL A 202 12.47 -15.57 2.44
CA VAL A 202 13.10 -15.64 1.13
C VAL A 202 14.55 -16.10 1.32
N ILE A 203 14.93 -17.21 0.68
CA ILE A 203 16.27 -17.78 0.74
C ILE A 203 16.78 -17.92 -0.69
N ASP A 204 17.94 -17.36 -0.99
CA ASP A 204 18.55 -17.36 -2.32
C ASP A 204 17.59 -16.90 -3.43
N GLY A 205 16.82 -15.84 -3.14
CA GLY A 205 15.82 -15.30 -4.06
C GLY A 205 14.56 -16.15 -4.23
N LYS A 206 14.42 -17.27 -3.53
CA LYS A 206 13.29 -18.18 -3.58
C LYS A 206 12.32 -17.91 -2.43
N LEU A 207 11.04 -17.86 -2.73
CA LEU A 207 9.98 -17.72 -1.75
C LEU A 207 9.71 -19.09 -1.12
N ILE A 208 10.13 -19.28 0.13
CA ILE A 208 9.98 -20.56 0.81
C ILE A 208 8.71 -20.53 1.67
N VAL A 209 7.96 -21.60 1.68
CA VAL A 209 6.76 -21.79 2.51
C VAL A 209 6.83 -23.12 3.23
N THR A 210 6.40 -23.16 4.49
CA THR A 210 6.32 -24.41 5.25
C THR A 210 5.17 -25.24 4.70
N PRO A 211 5.37 -26.53 4.36
CA PRO A 211 4.28 -27.43 3.97
C PRO A 211 3.36 -27.73 5.17
N GLU A 212 2.04 -27.82 4.93
CA GLU A 212 1.06 -28.12 5.98
C GLU A 212 1.23 -29.56 6.49
N GLU A 213 1.70 -30.45 5.64
CA GLU A 213 2.00 -31.84 5.94
C GLU A 213 3.02 -32.00 7.08
N ARG A 214 3.86 -30.99 7.31
CA ARG A 214 4.83 -30.99 8.43
C ARG A 214 4.16 -31.07 9.81
N PHE A 215 2.94 -30.60 9.90
CA PHE A 215 2.13 -30.60 11.11
C PHE A 215 0.87 -31.47 10.91
N ASP A 216 0.99 -32.58 10.16
CA ASP A 216 -0.08 -33.54 9.86
C ASP A 216 -1.36 -32.88 9.31
N ASN A 217 -1.22 -31.75 8.61
CA ASN A 217 -2.33 -30.92 8.14
C ASN A 217 -3.30 -30.44 9.25
N LYS A 218 -2.85 -30.47 10.52
CA LYS A 218 -3.66 -30.03 11.67
C LYS A 218 -3.74 -28.51 11.80
N ILE A 219 -2.94 -27.77 11.02
CA ILE A 219 -2.91 -26.30 11.02
C ILE A 219 -2.93 -25.76 9.60
N ASN A 220 -3.78 -24.75 9.38
CA ASN A 220 -3.85 -24.08 8.08
C ASN A 220 -2.78 -22.97 8.00
N LEU A 221 -1.84 -23.11 7.08
CA LEU A 221 -0.79 -22.13 6.79
C LEU A 221 -1.10 -21.25 5.58
N GLY A 222 -2.26 -21.41 4.96
CA GLY A 222 -2.66 -20.71 3.75
C GLY A 222 -2.76 -19.18 3.86
N ASN A 223 -2.76 -18.63 5.09
CA ASN A 223 -2.79 -17.20 5.35
C ASN A 223 -1.42 -16.56 5.54
N SER A 224 -0.34 -17.20 5.09
CA SER A 224 1.00 -16.62 5.19
C SER A 224 1.10 -15.28 4.44
N ALA A 225 1.55 -14.25 5.15
CA ALA A 225 1.68 -12.89 4.61
C ALA A 225 2.72 -12.81 3.49
N LEU A 226 3.81 -13.58 3.57
CA LEU A 226 4.89 -13.54 2.62
C LEU A 226 4.41 -13.87 1.19
N PRO A 227 3.83 -15.06 0.89
CA PRO A 227 3.36 -15.37 -0.45
C PRO A 227 2.16 -14.51 -0.88
N LYS A 228 1.29 -14.10 0.03
CA LYS A 228 0.15 -13.24 -0.30
C LYS A 228 0.55 -11.80 -0.61
N CYS A 229 1.58 -11.27 0.02
CA CYS A 229 2.06 -9.91 -0.24
C CYS A 229 3.04 -9.85 -1.43
N TYR A 230 3.85 -10.87 -1.62
CA TYR A 230 4.94 -10.86 -2.61
C TYR A 230 4.73 -11.84 -3.77
N GLY A 231 3.78 -12.76 -3.64
CA GLY A 231 3.51 -13.81 -4.64
C GLY A 231 2.36 -13.51 -5.60
N THR A 232 1.57 -12.46 -5.37
CA THR A 232 0.30 -12.24 -6.08
C THR A 232 0.31 -11.07 -7.05
N GLY A 233 1.40 -10.30 -7.11
CA GLY A 233 1.52 -9.14 -8.00
C GLY A 233 1.32 -7.79 -7.31
N TYR A 234 0.99 -6.77 -8.10
CA TYR A 234 0.80 -5.41 -7.61
C TYR A 234 -0.26 -4.64 -8.40
N SER A 235 -0.78 -3.59 -7.80
CA SER A 235 -1.76 -2.68 -8.39
C SER A 235 -1.21 -1.26 -8.44
N THR A 236 -1.40 -0.60 -9.57
CA THR A 236 -1.11 0.84 -9.73
C THR A 236 -2.40 1.55 -10.09
N ALA A 237 -2.79 2.53 -9.27
CA ALA A 237 -3.98 3.35 -9.50
C ALA A 237 -3.58 4.81 -9.74
N ILE A 238 -4.08 5.38 -10.84
CA ILE A 238 -3.94 6.79 -11.17
C ILE A 238 -5.32 7.43 -11.06
N ASN A 239 -5.43 8.47 -10.24
CA ASN A 239 -6.63 9.28 -10.12
C ASN A 239 -6.29 10.71 -10.49
N ASN A 240 -7.05 11.26 -11.41
CA ASN A 240 -6.92 12.65 -11.88
C ASN A 240 -8.24 13.38 -11.64
N THR A 241 -8.18 14.53 -10.99
CA THR A 241 -9.30 15.47 -10.89
C THR A 241 -8.87 16.80 -11.50
N MET A 242 -9.74 17.41 -12.27
CA MET A 242 -9.52 18.72 -12.87
C MET A 242 -10.76 19.59 -12.67
N ASN A 243 -10.53 20.84 -12.30
CA ASN A 243 -11.55 21.87 -12.16
C ASN A 243 -11.16 23.06 -13.03
N LEU A 244 -12.09 23.57 -13.82
CA LEU A 244 -11.97 24.77 -14.62
C LEU A 244 -13.11 25.72 -14.23
N ASP A 245 -12.75 26.94 -13.84
CA ASP A 245 -13.69 28.00 -13.50
C ASP A 245 -13.46 29.18 -14.47
N LEU A 246 -14.52 29.67 -15.07
CA LEU A 246 -14.55 30.86 -15.91
C LEU A 246 -15.55 31.83 -15.31
N LEU A 247 -15.14 33.10 -15.16
CA LEU A 247 -16.01 34.16 -14.69
C LEU A 247 -15.78 35.38 -15.56
N LEU A 248 -16.85 35.86 -16.18
CA LEU A 248 -16.89 37.11 -16.91
C LEU A 248 -17.70 38.13 -16.10
N ASN A 249 -17.08 39.23 -15.76
CA ASN A 249 -17.75 40.36 -15.10
C ASN A 249 -17.75 41.57 -16.04
N GLN A 250 -18.92 42.16 -16.26
CA GLN A 250 -19.12 43.33 -17.07
C GLN A 250 -19.75 44.44 -16.24
N LYS A 251 -19.06 45.61 -16.11
CA LYS A 251 -19.63 46.82 -15.55
C LYS A 251 -20.55 47.46 -16.57
N LEU A 252 -21.73 47.82 -16.12
CA LEU A 252 -22.79 48.43 -16.96
C LEU A 252 -23.08 49.84 -16.47
N ASP A 253 -22.05 50.59 -16.04
CA ASP A 253 -22.16 51.97 -15.57
C ASP A 253 -22.73 52.90 -16.63
N PHE A 254 -22.67 52.52 -17.90
CA PHE A 254 -23.27 53.24 -19.02
C PHE A 254 -24.82 53.19 -19.04
N ILE A 255 -25.40 52.17 -18.35
CA ILE A 255 -26.85 52.06 -18.14
C ILE A 255 -27.22 52.71 -16.82
N THR A 256 -26.59 52.29 -15.74
CA THR A 256 -26.82 52.80 -14.39
C THR A 256 -25.54 52.69 -13.58
N LYS A 257 -25.13 53.76 -12.91
CA LYS A 257 -23.90 53.82 -12.11
C LYS A 257 -23.91 52.71 -11.03
N GLY A 258 -22.86 51.90 -10.99
CA GLY A 258 -22.70 50.79 -10.06
C GLY A 258 -23.38 49.49 -10.50
N LEU A 259 -24.05 49.42 -11.64
CA LEU A 259 -24.61 48.20 -12.21
C LEU A 259 -23.50 47.34 -12.77
N SER A 260 -23.58 46.02 -12.51
CA SER A 260 -22.70 45.03 -13.14
C SER A 260 -23.44 43.73 -13.39
N ALA A 261 -23.01 43.00 -14.43
CA ALA A 261 -23.46 41.63 -14.72
C ALA A 261 -22.28 40.67 -14.58
N GLU A 262 -22.57 39.49 -14.05
CA GLU A 262 -21.58 38.41 -13.88
C GLU A 262 -22.12 37.11 -14.43
N ILE A 263 -21.30 36.45 -15.27
CA ILE A 263 -21.58 35.11 -15.76
C ILE A 263 -20.46 34.21 -15.28
N LYS A 264 -20.83 33.07 -14.65
CA LYS A 264 -19.87 32.06 -14.17
C LYS A 264 -20.16 30.72 -14.81
N GLY A 265 -19.12 30.10 -15.38
CA GLY A 265 -19.09 28.71 -15.84
C GLY A 265 -18.11 27.89 -15.02
N ALA A 266 -18.45 26.66 -14.70
CA ALA A 266 -17.55 25.74 -14.04
C ALA A 266 -17.62 24.35 -14.70
N TYR A 267 -16.46 23.74 -14.89
CA TYR A 267 -16.35 22.38 -15.40
C TYR A 267 -15.47 21.56 -14.47
N ASN A 268 -16.01 20.47 -13.94
CA ASN A 268 -15.30 19.56 -13.06
C ASN A 268 -15.28 18.16 -13.69
N THR A 269 -14.13 17.54 -13.71
CA THR A 269 -14.00 16.16 -14.21
C THR A 269 -13.08 15.34 -13.32
N SER A 270 -13.37 14.07 -13.22
CA SER A 270 -12.48 13.09 -12.59
C SER A 270 -12.28 11.89 -13.52
N TYR A 271 -11.08 11.36 -13.50
CA TYR A 271 -10.70 10.16 -14.25
C TYR A 271 -9.89 9.25 -13.35
N GLY A 272 -10.27 7.97 -13.29
CA GLY A 272 -9.54 6.93 -12.57
C GLY A 272 -9.11 5.83 -13.52
N PHE A 273 -7.88 5.38 -13.36
CA PHE A 273 -7.30 4.27 -14.10
C PHE A 273 -6.56 3.37 -13.14
N THR A 274 -6.89 2.07 -13.12
CA THR A 274 -6.23 1.07 -12.31
C THR A 274 -5.67 -0.04 -13.17
N LYS A 275 -4.40 -0.30 -13.01
CA LYS A 275 -3.67 -1.36 -13.66
C LYS A 275 -3.27 -2.39 -12.62
N LYS A 276 -3.77 -3.62 -12.77
CA LYS A 276 -3.45 -4.76 -11.92
C LYS A 276 -2.56 -5.72 -12.69
N ARG A 277 -1.45 -6.09 -12.09
CA ARG A 277 -0.58 -7.14 -12.58
C ARG A 277 -0.66 -8.30 -11.61
N LYS A 278 -1.48 -9.28 -11.97
CA LYS A 278 -1.69 -10.51 -11.20
C LYS A 278 -0.72 -11.57 -11.66
N GLY A 279 -0.19 -12.30 -10.72
CA GLY A 279 0.64 -13.46 -11.01
C GLY A 279 0.85 -14.29 -9.78
N GLN A 280 1.50 -15.39 -9.95
CA GLN A 280 1.92 -16.23 -8.85
C GLN A 280 3.42 -16.40 -8.98
N VAL A 281 4.16 -15.87 -8.01
CA VAL A 281 5.59 -16.14 -7.88
C VAL A 281 5.74 -17.59 -7.42
N GLU A 282 6.71 -18.28 -7.99
CA GLU A 282 7.03 -19.64 -7.65
C GLU A 282 7.35 -19.76 -6.15
N GLN A 283 6.73 -20.72 -5.49
CA GLN A 283 6.95 -21.00 -4.08
C GLN A 283 7.61 -22.35 -3.92
N PHE A 284 8.50 -22.47 -2.95
CA PHE A 284 9.27 -23.67 -2.68
C PHE A 284 8.98 -24.18 -1.29
N MET A 285 8.83 -25.49 -1.15
CA MET A 285 8.64 -26.17 0.13
C MET A 285 9.88 -26.96 0.49
N PRO A 286 10.44 -26.77 1.69
CA PRO A 286 11.61 -27.50 2.14
C PRO A 286 11.22 -28.86 2.73
N PHE A 287 11.98 -29.89 2.40
CA PHE A 287 11.88 -31.26 2.96
C PHE A 287 13.27 -31.75 3.30
N TYR A 288 13.39 -32.60 4.31
CA TYR A 288 14.60 -33.39 4.46
C TYR A 288 14.68 -34.45 3.37
N GLN A 289 15.87 -34.75 2.90
CA GLN A 289 16.07 -35.75 1.86
C GLN A 289 15.53 -37.11 2.29
N SER A 290 15.85 -37.57 3.52
CA SER A 290 15.35 -38.85 4.03
C SER A 290 13.83 -38.91 4.11
N SER A 291 13.16 -37.83 4.50
CA SER A 291 11.69 -37.81 4.53
C SER A 291 11.03 -38.00 3.18
N LEU A 292 11.77 -37.77 2.07
CA LEU A 292 11.30 -37.98 0.71
C LEU A 292 11.67 -39.38 0.17
N GLU A 293 12.81 -39.93 0.61
CA GLU A 293 13.33 -41.22 0.15
C GLU A 293 12.76 -42.37 0.97
N ASP A 294 12.68 -42.22 2.29
CA ASP A 294 12.09 -43.18 3.21
C ASP A 294 11.29 -42.44 4.32
N PRO A 295 9.99 -42.21 4.11
CA PRO A 295 9.13 -41.54 5.09
C PRO A 295 8.99 -42.30 6.44
N SER A 296 9.36 -43.57 6.50
CA SER A 296 9.29 -44.38 7.74
C SER A 296 10.50 -44.16 8.64
N LEU A 297 11.55 -43.53 8.15
CA LEU A 297 12.79 -43.31 8.89
C LEU A 297 12.59 -42.16 9.90
N GLY A 298 12.75 -42.46 11.18
CA GLY A 298 12.61 -41.46 12.24
C GLY A 298 13.71 -40.41 12.23
N TYR A 299 13.39 -39.17 12.61
CA TYR A 299 14.31 -38.02 12.64
C TYR A 299 15.55 -38.22 13.54
N ASP A 300 15.47 -39.14 14.53
CA ASP A 300 16.56 -39.47 15.46
C ASP A 300 17.42 -40.65 14.99
N SER A 301 17.11 -41.22 13.81
CA SER A 301 17.92 -42.29 13.23
C SER A 301 19.30 -41.73 12.82
N PRO A 302 20.39 -42.45 13.09
CA PRO A 302 21.72 -42.05 12.63
C PRO A 302 21.83 -42.04 11.10
N ASP A 303 20.98 -42.78 10.39
CA ASP A 303 20.93 -42.81 8.95
C ASP A 303 20.04 -41.71 8.33
N PHE A 304 19.39 -40.88 9.17
CA PHE A 304 18.52 -39.82 8.70
C PHE A 304 19.32 -38.67 8.07
N ASN A 305 19.16 -38.48 6.76
CA ASN A 305 19.81 -37.41 6.02
C ASN A 305 18.99 -36.10 6.13
N LYS A 306 19.56 -35.13 6.84
CA LYS A 306 18.99 -33.80 7.06
C LYS A 306 19.29 -32.79 5.93
N ASN A 307 19.83 -33.22 4.80
CA ASN A 307 19.96 -32.34 3.64
C ASN A 307 18.58 -31.81 3.22
N ILE A 308 18.51 -30.52 2.94
CA ILE A 308 17.24 -29.88 2.56
C ILE A 308 17.08 -29.90 1.04
N VAL A 309 15.97 -30.47 0.61
CA VAL A 309 15.55 -30.52 -0.78
C VAL A 309 14.29 -29.66 -0.94
N TYR A 310 14.24 -28.83 -1.97
CA TYR A 310 13.12 -27.96 -2.24
C TYR A 310 12.22 -28.53 -3.33
N LYS A 311 10.91 -28.64 -3.04
CA LYS A 311 9.87 -28.91 -4.03
C LYS A 311 9.12 -27.65 -4.40
N ILE A 312 8.73 -27.52 -5.65
CA ILE A 312 7.90 -26.40 -6.12
C ILE A 312 6.47 -26.61 -5.66
N LYS A 313 5.87 -25.57 -5.08
CA LYS A 313 4.45 -25.54 -4.69
C LYS A 313 3.62 -24.89 -5.80
N GLY A 314 2.81 -25.69 -6.50
CA GLY A 314 1.88 -25.21 -7.53
C GLY A 314 2.52 -24.96 -8.88
N GLU A 315 1.70 -24.53 -9.84
CA GLU A 315 2.13 -24.23 -11.20
C GLU A 315 2.70 -22.82 -11.29
N ASN A 316 3.78 -22.65 -12.05
CA ASN A 316 4.34 -21.34 -12.37
C ASN A 316 3.41 -20.63 -13.36
N LYS A 317 2.66 -19.64 -12.88
CA LYS A 317 1.79 -18.81 -13.73
C LYS A 317 2.44 -17.46 -13.97
N SER A 318 2.61 -17.10 -15.24
CA SER A 318 3.04 -15.77 -15.65
C SER A 318 2.09 -14.69 -15.15
N LEU A 319 2.61 -13.47 -14.92
CA LEU A 319 1.81 -12.33 -14.53
C LEU A 319 0.70 -12.03 -15.55
N GLN A 320 -0.54 -12.09 -15.14
CA GLN A 320 -1.70 -11.65 -15.92
C GLN A 320 -1.91 -10.14 -15.78
N TYR A 321 -2.39 -9.54 -16.84
CA TYR A 321 -2.59 -8.11 -16.95
C TYR A 321 -4.07 -7.77 -16.97
N ASP A 322 -4.50 -6.87 -16.08
CA ASP A 322 -5.88 -6.40 -16.01
C ASP A 322 -5.90 -4.87 -15.84
N GLU A 323 -6.67 -4.19 -16.68
CA GLU A 323 -6.83 -2.74 -16.65
C GLU A 323 -8.29 -2.35 -16.47
N THR A 324 -8.53 -1.45 -15.54
CA THR A 324 -9.85 -0.83 -15.36
C THR A 324 -9.73 0.68 -15.35
N SER A 325 -10.67 1.35 -16.03
CA SER A 325 -10.74 2.80 -16.03
C SER A 325 -12.15 3.27 -15.65
N SER A 326 -12.24 4.41 -14.99
CA SER A 326 -13.49 5.08 -14.67
C SER A 326 -13.39 6.57 -14.96
N ARG A 327 -14.45 7.17 -15.45
CA ARG A 327 -14.53 8.60 -15.71
C ARG A 327 -15.85 9.14 -15.17
N ALA A 328 -15.77 10.22 -14.35
CA ALA A 328 -16.94 10.98 -13.92
C ALA A 328 -16.79 12.44 -14.36
N ARG A 329 -17.91 13.08 -14.75
CA ARG A 329 -18.02 14.47 -15.21
C ARG A 329 -18.83 15.30 -14.21
#